data_b149b74058f116bdb40821ac4874042a
#
_entry.id   b149b74058f116bdb40821ac4874042a
#
_cell.length_a   1.000
_cell.length_b   1.000
_cell.length_c   1.000
_cell.angle_alpha   90.00
_cell.angle_beta   90.00
_cell.angle_gamma   90.00
#
_symmetry.space_group_name_H-M   'P 1'
#
loop_
_entity.id
_entity.type
_entity.pdbx_description
1 polymer ?
#
loop_
_entity_poly.entity_id
_entity_poly.type
_entity_poly.pdbx_seq_one_letter_code
_entity_poly.pdbx_strand_id
1 'polypeptide(L)'
;RGKESTHKAYGEFTAILAGSSLLTLAFEIISNLNFNISYEKKIKIIYALSSCSGHLGIAGGQFFDLSLKNENVNKDNIISMQNKKTGALMGFCIEAAAILADKKDLEEKFKRIGIKLGLLFQITDDFLDKYGSAEILGKPVQQDIAKGKNTLIEYLGEDETQKLINNLQVEIEQDLKSLPKTNFLLDCMSFITSRKN
;
A
#
# COMPACT_ATOMS: atom_id res chain seq x y z
N ARG A 1 -1.34 -17.70 4.50
CA ARG A 1 -1.94 -17.46 5.83
C ARG A 1 -2.89 -18.62 6.18
N GLY A 2 -2.40 -19.85 6.20
CA GLY A 2 -3.17 -21.05 6.53
C GLY A 2 -4.23 -21.47 5.50
N LYS A 3 -4.32 -20.80 4.35
CA LYS A 3 -5.18 -21.17 3.22
C LYS A 3 -4.38 -21.12 1.92
N GLU A 4 -4.78 -21.96 0.98
CA GLU A 4 -4.21 -21.90 -0.36
C GLU A 4 -4.51 -20.57 -1.03
N SER A 5 -3.52 -20.05 -1.77
CA SER A 5 -3.73 -18.86 -2.63
C SER A 5 -4.67 -19.19 -3.79
N THR A 6 -5.35 -18.19 -4.33
CA THR A 6 -6.35 -18.36 -5.40
C THR A 6 -5.82 -19.17 -6.59
N HIS A 7 -4.58 -18.92 -7.01
CA HIS A 7 -3.99 -19.64 -8.14
C HIS A 7 -3.66 -21.11 -7.81
N LYS A 8 -3.41 -21.44 -6.56
CA LYS A 8 -3.22 -22.83 -6.11
C LYS A 8 -4.55 -23.57 -6.02
N ALA A 9 -5.56 -22.92 -5.42
CA ALA A 9 -6.88 -23.53 -5.22
C ALA A 9 -7.71 -23.66 -6.52
N TYR A 10 -7.59 -22.67 -7.45
CA TYR A 10 -8.49 -22.54 -8.60
C TYR A 10 -7.77 -22.37 -9.95
N GLY A 11 -6.44 -22.44 -9.96
CA GLY A 11 -5.62 -22.28 -11.16
C GLY A 11 -5.27 -20.82 -11.47
N GLU A 12 -4.20 -20.64 -12.24
CA GLU A 12 -3.65 -19.30 -12.61
C GLU A 12 -4.63 -18.48 -13.43
N PHE A 13 -5.34 -19.11 -14.34
CA PHE A 13 -6.36 -18.49 -15.19
C PHE A 13 -7.43 -17.78 -14.35
N THR A 14 -7.99 -18.52 -13.39
CA THR A 14 -9.04 -18.01 -12.50
C THR A 14 -8.51 -16.86 -11.64
N ALA A 15 -7.28 -16.97 -11.14
CA ALA A 15 -6.68 -15.94 -10.31
C ALA A 15 -6.47 -14.61 -11.07
N ILE A 16 -5.98 -14.69 -12.32
CA ILE A 16 -5.77 -13.49 -13.17
C ILE A 16 -7.12 -12.84 -13.51
N LEU A 17 -8.08 -13.64 -13.96
CA LEU A 17 -9.41 -13.12 -14.33
C LEU A 17 -10.15 -12.54 -13.12
N ALA A 18 -10.07 -13.18 -11.95
CA ALA A 18 -10.68 -12.66 -10.74
C ALA A 18 -10.07 -11.29 -10.34
N GLY A 19 -8.74 -11.15 -10.40
CA GLY A 19 -8.07 -9.87 -10.13
C GLY A 19 -8.51 -8.75 -11.09
N SER A 20 -8.55 -9.06 -12.39
CA SER A 20 -9.03 -8.11 -13.41
C SER A 20 -10.50 -7.73 -13.21
N SER A 21 -11.36 -8.73 -12.90
CA SER A 21 -12.78 -8.51 -12.64
C SER A 21 -13.02 -7.65 -11.38
N LEU A 22 -12.25 -7.84 -10.31
CA LEU A 22 -12.37 -7.02 -9.11
C LEU A 22 -12.01 -5.56 -9.38
N LEU A 23 -10.99 -5.30 -10.18
CA LEU A 23 -10.63 -3.93 -10.56
C LEU A 23 -11.73 -3.28 -11.42
N THR A 24 -12.26 -3.98 -12.43
CA THR A 24 -13.34 -3.46 -13.26
C THR A 24 -14.64 -3.27 -12.46
N LEU A 25 -14.94 -4.16 -11.52
CA LEU A 25 -16.07 -4.02 -10.58
C LEU A 25 -15.96 -2.74 -9.73
N ALA A 26 -14.76 -2.36 -9.30
CA ALA A 26 -14.59 -1.12 -8.56
C ALA A 26 -15.00 0.11 -9.41
N PHE A 27 -14.63 0.15 -10.70
CA PHE A 27 -15.08 1.20 -11.61
C PHE A 27 -16.61 1.15 -11.86
N GLU A 28 -17.17 -0.03 -12.03
CA GLU A 28 -18.61 -0.23 -12.19
C GLU A 28 -19.38 0.35 -10.99
N ILE A 29 -18.98 0.01 -9.77
CA ILE A 29 -19.62 0.51 -8.54
C ILE A 29 -19.56 2.04 -8.47
N ILE A 30 -18.39 2.64 -8.70
CA ILE A 30 -18.21 4.10 -8.61
C ILE A 30 -19.03 4.82 -9.69
N SER A 31 -19.07 4.29 -10.90
CA SER A 31 -19.78 4.88 -12.04
C SER A 31 -21.30 4.66 -12.01
N ASN A 32 -21.79 3.75 -11.18
CA ASN A 32 -23.21 3.41 -11.10
C ASN A 32 -24.06 4.66 -10.75
N LEU A 33 -25.10 4.89 -11.55
CA LEU A 33 -26.00 6.04 -11.38
C LEU A 33 -26.76 6.03 -10.05
N ASN A 34 -27.03 4.84 -9.52
CA ASN A 34 -27.69 4.67 -8.22
C ASN A 34 -26.78 4.96 -7.02
N PHE A 35 -25.47 5.09 -7.23
CA PHE A 35 -24.55 5.54 -6.20
C PHE A 35 -24.71 7.04 -6.01
N ASN A 36 -25.38 7.44 -4.92
CA ASN A 36 -25.89 8.80 -4.69
C ASN A 36 -24.78 9.78 -4.27
N ILE A 37 -23.89 10.10 -5.20
CA ILE A 37 -22.89 11.17 -5.09
C ILE A 37 -22.90 12.01 -6.38
N SER A 38 -22.38 13.24 -6.32
CA SER A 38 -22.31 14.10 -7.50
C SER A 38 -21.43 13.52 -8.61
N TYR A 39 -21.71 13.86 -9.86
CA TYR A 39 -20.89 13.44 -11.00
C TYR A 39 -19.45 13.92 -10.87
N GLU A 40 -19.23 15.12 -10.35
CA GLU A 40 -17.88 15.65 -10.09
C GLU A 40 -17.09 14.72 -9.17
N LYS A 41 -17.68 14.27 -8.06
CA LYS A 41 -17.04 13.31 -7.13
C LYS A 41 -16.76 11.96 -7.81
N LYS A 42 -17.73 11.45 -8.59
CA LYS A 42 -17.53 10.20 -9.35
C LYS A 42 -16.32 10.31 -10.27
N ILE A 43 -16.23 11.36 -11.06
CA ILE A 43 -15.11 11.57 -11.99
C ILE A 43 -13.79 11.69 -11.24
N LYS A 44 -13.73 12.44 -10.13
CA LYS A 44 -12.52 12.55 -9.30
C LYS A 44 -12.08 11.20 -8.75
N ILE A 45 -13.00 10.41 -8.20
CA ILE A 45 -12.68 9.10 -7.63
C ILE A 45 -12.25 8.12 -8.73
N ILE A 46 -12.92 8.11 -9.89
CA ILE A 46 -12.53 7.30 -11.04
C ILE A 46 -11.11 7.68 -11.50
N TYR A 47 -10.82 8.98 -11.63
CA TYR A 47 -9.50 9.46 -12.00
C TYR A 47 -8.44 9.02 -10.99
N ALA A 48 -8.69 9.21 -9.69
CA ALA A 48 -7.76 8.82 -8.63
C ALA A 48 -7.54 7.29 -8.61
N LEU A 49 -8.60 6.48 -8.76
CA LEU A 49 -8.50 5.02 -8.84
C LEU A 49 -7.71 4.56 -10.06
N SER A 50 -7.98 5.13 -11.24
CA SER A 50 -7.26 4.76 -12.45
C SER A 50 -5.78 5.14 -12.38
N SER A 51 -5.46 6.31 -11.83
CA SER A 51 -4.09 6.76 -11.62
C SER A 51 -3.33 5.85 -10.65
N CYS A 52 -3.94 5.48 -9.51
CA CYS A 52 -3.28 4.64 -8.51
C CYS A 52 -3.15 3.17 -8.96
N SER A 53 -4.04 2.68 -9.84
CA SER A 53 -4.01 1.29 -10.32
C SER A 53 -3.09 1.11 -11.53
N GLY A 54 -2.94 2.15 -12.34
CA GLY A 54 -2.24 2.14 -13.62
C GLY A 54 -0.71 2.22 -13.52
N HIS A 55 -0.08 2.67 -14.61
CA HIS A 55 1.37 2.79 -14.75
C HIS A 55 2.01 3.80 -13.79
N LEU A 56 1.25 4.80 -13.34
CA LEU A 56 1.71 5.76 -12.33
C LEU A 56 1.66 5.21 -10.90
N GLY A 57 0.90 4.15 -10.66
CA GLY A 57 0.68 3.52 -9.37
C GLY A 57 1.07 2.03 -9.36
N ILE A 58 0.14 1.17 -8.97
CA ILE A 58 0.37 -0.26 -8.66
C ILE A 58 1.04 -1.01 -9.81
N ALA A 59 0.51 -0.90 -11.04
CA ALA A 59 1.07 -1.62 -12.18
C ALA A 59 2.50 -1.18 -12.48
N GLY A 60 2.78 0.14 -12.46
CA GLY A 60 4.13 0.67 -12.64
C GLY A 60 5.06 0.29 -11.49
N GLY A 61 4.58 0.31 -10.24
CA GLY A 61 5.35 -0.12 -9.08
C GLY A 61 5.70 -1.60 -9.13
N GLN A 62 4.76 -2.46 -9.54
CA GLN A 62 4.99 -3.89 -9.72
C GLN A 62 5.97 -4.18 -10.86
N PHE A 63 5.84 -3.46 -12.00
CA PHE A 63 6.79 -3.56 -13.10
C PHE A 63 8.21 -3.19 -12.64
N PHE A 64 8.33 -2.11 -11.86
CA PHE A 64 9.60 -1.65 -11.35
C PHE A 64 10.22 -2.65 -10.36
N ASP A 65 9.43 -3.24 -9.45
CA ASP A 65 9.85 -4.30 -8.53
C ASP A 65 10.44 -5.52 -9.27
N LEU A 66 9.79 -5.95 -10.36
CA LEU A 66 10.25 -7.06 -11.18
C LEU A 66 11.48 -6.73 -12.05
N SER A 67 11.68 -5.44 -12.37
CA SER A 67 12.75 -4.96 -13.28
C SER A 67 13.98 -4.52 -12.52
N LEU A 68 13.89 -4.19 -11.23
CA LEU A 68 15.03 -3.81 -10.38
C LEU A 68 15.95 -5.02 -10.16
N LYS A 69 16.94 -5.14 -11.02
CA LYS A 69 18.06 -6.06 -10.83
C LYS A 69 19.29 -5.26 -10.42
N ASN A 70 19.98 -5.73 -9.43
CA ASN A 70 21.22 -5.38 -8.72
C ASN A 70 22.06 -4.13 -9.12
N GLU A 71 21.99 -3.59 -10.31
CA GLU A 71 22.94 -2.58 -10.79
C GLU A 71 22.58 -1.13 -10.50
N ASN A 72 21.30 -0.84 -10.12
CA ASN A 72 20.82 0.53 -9.86
C ASN A 72 19.93 0.63 -8.62
N VAL A 73 20.13 -0.22 -7.63
CA VAL A 73 19.33 -0.21 -6.41
C VAL A 73 19.88 0.84 -5.46
N ASN A 74 19.07 1.86 -5.19
CA ASN A 74 19.33 2.81 -4.12
C ASN A 74 18.06 3.00 -3.28
N LYS A 75 18.21 3.63 -2.11
CA LYS A 75 17.14 3.87 -1.15
C LYS A 75 15.92 4.54 -1.81
N ASP A 76 16.14 5.58 -2.60
CA ASP A 76 15.07 6.39 -3.20
C ASP A 76 14.28 5.58 -4.24
N ASN A 77 14.96 4.75 -5.01
CA ASN A 77 14.33 3.84 -5.97
C ASN A 77 13.44 2.81 -5.28
N ILE A 78 13.92 2.22 -4.17
CA ILE A 78 13.12 1.27 -3.40
C ILE A 78 11.90 1.97 -2.78
N ILE A 79 12.07 3.14 -2.16
CA ILE A 79 10.97 3.92 -1.60
C ILE A 79 9.96 4.31 -2.69
N SER A 80 10.43 4.79 -3.84
CA SER A 80 9.57 5.14 -4.98
C SER A 80 8.76 3.94 -5.48
N MET A 81 9.40 2.79 -5.61
CA MET A 81 8.75 1.54 -5.99
C MET A 81 7.69 1.13 -4.97
N GLN A 82 7.99 1.15 -3.67
CA GLN A 82 7.04 0.81 -2.61
C GLN A 82 5.86 1.79 -2.54
N ASN A 83 6.12 3.08 -2.71
CA ASN A 83 5.07 4.11 -2.77
C ASN A 83 4.09 3.86 -3.92
N LYS A 84 4.58 3.42 -5.08
CA LYS A 84 3.73 3.07 -6.22
C LYS A 84 3.01 1.75 -6.00
N LYS A 85 3.74 0.69 -5.66
CA LYS A 85 3.22 -0.67 -5.56
C LYS A 85 2.19 -0.85 -4.45
N THR A 86 2.41 -0.22 -3.30
CA THR A 86 1.59 -0.38 -2.09
C THR A 86 0.98 0.94 -1.64
N GLY A 87 1.77 2.01 -1.58
CA GLY A 87 1.34 3.32 -1.09
C GLY A 87 0.22 3.95 -1.91
N ALA A 88 0.25 3.80 -3.24
CA ALA A 88 -0.71 4.44 -4.12
C ALA A 88 -2.16 4.06 -3.82
N LEU A 89 -2.45 2.79 -3.57
CA LEU A 89 -3.80 2.34 -3.25
C LEU A 89 -4.26 2.80 -1.86
N MET A 90 -3.39 2.76 -0.86
CA MET A 90 -3.70 3.28 0.47
C MET A 90 -3.93 4.80 0.42
N GLY A 91 -3.12 5.52 -0.37
CA GLY A 91 -3.31 6.93 -0.65
C GLY A 91 -4.69 7.21 -1.27
N PHE A 92 -5.05 6.46 -2.30
CA PHE A 92 -6.37 6.55 -2.94
C PHE A 92 -7.51 6.34 -1.95
N CYS A 93 -7.44 5.33 -1.08
CA CYS A 93 -8.54 5.03 -0.15
C CYS A 93 -8.83 6.21 0.79
N ILE A 94 -7.78 6.88 1.28
CA ILE A 94 -7.93 8.01 2.22
C ILE A 94 -8.27 9.30 1.45
N GLU A 95 -7.71 9.53 0.27
CA GLU A 95 -8.08 10.64 -0.64
C GLU A 95 -9.56 10.57 -1.03
N ALA A 96 -10.05 9.38 -1.40
CA ALA A 96 -11.45 9.17 -1.78
C ALA A 96 -12.42 9.52 -0.65
N ALA A 97 -12.06 9.23 0.61
CA ALA A 97 -12.86 9.65 1.76
C ALA A 97 -12.95 11.18 1.89
N ALA A 98 -11.87 11.92 1.63
CA ALA A 98 -11.89 13.39 1.62
C ALA A 98 -12.73 13.94 0.48
N ILE A 99 -12.65 13.36 -0.72
CA ILE A 99 -13.48 13.72 -1.88
C ILE A 99 -14.97 13.52 -1.54
N LEU A 100 -15.33 12.38 -0.97
CA LEU A 100 -16.70 12.07 -0.58
C LEU A 100 -17.24 13.02 0.48
N ALA A 101 -16.39 13.45 1.42
CA ALA A 101 -16.73 14.37 2.50
C ALA A 101 -16.67 15.85 2.11
N ASP A 102 -16.43 16.21 0.84
CA ASP A 102 -16.25 17.59 0.35
C ASP A 102 -15.11 18.36 1.04
N LYS A 103 -14.03 17.66 1.43
CA LYS A 103 -12.87 18.24 2.10
C LYS A 103 -11.74 18.50 1.08
N LYS A 104 -11.97 19.40 0.12
CA LYS A 104 -11.05 19.70 -0.99
C LYS A 104 -9.65 20.10 -0.52
N ASP A 105 -9.56 20.86 0.57
CA ASP A 105 -8.32 21.29 1.21
C ASP A 105 -7.53 20.15 1.85
N LEU A 106 -8.14 19.01 2.08
CA LEU A 106 -7.54 17.83 2.71
C LEU A 106 -7.25 16.70 1.72
N GLU A 107 -7.76 16.71 0.49
CA GLU A 107 -7.62 15.63 -0.50
C GLU A 107 -6.14 15.21 -0.65
N GLU A 108 -5.27 16.16 -0.98
CA GLU A 108 -3.84 15.90 -1.19
C GLU A 108 -3.10 15.52 0.11
N LYS A 109 -3.48 16.11 1.24
CA LYS A 109 -2.89 15.76 2.53
C LYS A 109 -3.23 14.33 2.93
N PHE A 110 -4.47 13.92 2.76
CA PHE A 110 -4.93 12.57 3.05
C PHE A 110 -4.29 11.54 2.12
N LYS A 111 -4.15 11.86 0.84
CA LYS A 111 -3.39 11.02 -0.10
C LYS A 111 -1.96 10.76 0.39
N ARG A 112 -1.23 11.82 0.78
CA ARG A 112 0.14 11.68 1.30
C ARG A 112 0.22 10.85 2.57
N ILE A 113 -0.72 11.04 3.50
CA ILE A 113 -0.81 10.20 4.72
C ILE A 113 -1.00 8.73 4.35
N GLY A 114 -1.90 8.42 3.42
CA GLY A 114 -2.14 7.07 2.95
C GLY A 114 -0.91 6.44 2.28
N ILE A 115 -0.16 7.21 1.49
CA ILE A 115 1.09 6.74 0.88
C ILE A 115 2.14 6.42 1.96
N LYS A 116 2.29 7.29 2.98
CA LYS A 116 3.19 7.04 4.12
C LYS A 116 2.78 5.79 4.91
N LEU A 117 1.48 5.59 5.16
CA LEU A 117 0.98 4.37 5.80
C LEU A 117 1.28 3.12 4.96
N GLY A 118 1.16 3.21 3.64
CA GLY A 118 1.52 2.13 2.73
C GLY A 118 3.00 1.79 2.72
N LEU A 119 3.86 2.81 2.77
CA LEU A 119 5.30 2.62 2.91
C LEU A 119 5.65 1.99 4.27
N LEU A 120 5.08 2.50 5.35
CA LEU A 120 5.25 1.94 6.70
C LEU A 120 4.80 0.47 6.75
N PHE A 121 3.65 0.14 6.13
CA PHE A 121 3.17 -1.23 6.02
C PHE A 121 4.18 -2.13 5.34
N GLN A 122 4.74 -1.70 4.20
CA GLN A 122 5.66 -2.52 3.45
C GLN A 122 6.99 -2.72 4.17
N ILE A 123 7.56 -1.65 4.75
CA ILE A 123 8.82 -1.75 5.51
C ILE A 123 8.65 -2.70 6.71
N THR A 124 7.50 -2.61 7.39
CA THR A 124 7.20 -3.51 8.52
C THR A 124 7.01 -4.95 8.04
N ASP A 125 6.39 -5.17 6.86
CA ASP A 125 6.25 -6.50 6.27
C ASP A 125 7.61 -7.12 5.91
N ASP A 126 8.48 -6.36 5.28
CA ASP A 126 9.84 -6.77 4.92
C ASP A 126 10.67 -7.08 6.19
N PHE A 127 10.51 -6.27 7.26
CA PHE A 127 11.15 -6.49 8.56
C PHE A 127 10.68 -7.80 9.20
N LEU A 128 9.37 -8.04 9.19
CA LEU A 128 8.78 -9.28 9.72
C LEU A 128 9.15 -10.50 8.88
N ASP A 129 9.28 -10.37 7.56
CA ASP A 129 9.73 -11.48 6.71
C ASP A 129 11.17 -11.88 7.01
N LYS A 130 12.03 -10.93 7.36
CA LYS A 130 13.45 -11.18 7.67
C LYS A 130 13.67 -11.71 9.09
N TYR A 131 13.01 -11.15 10.09
CA TYR A 131 13.28 -11.41 11.52
C TYR A 131 12.11 -12.08 12.26
N GLY A 132 10.95 -12.20 11.65
CA GLY A 132 9.80 -12.89 12.24
C GLY A 132 10.00 -14.39 12.36
N SER A 133 9.12 -15.07 13.09
CA SER A 133 9.06 -16.53 13.10
C SER A 133 7.91 -17.03 12.24
N ALA A 134 8.12 -18.13 11.52
CA ALA A 134 7.10 -18.74 10.67
C ALA A 134 5.86 -19.19 11.47
N GLU A 135 6.05 -19.57 12.73
CA GLU A 135 4.96 -19.97 13.63
C GLU A 135 4.03 -18.80 13.97
N ILE A 136 4.61 -17.60 14.22
CA ILE A 136 3.87 -16.40 14.57
C ILE A 136 3.21 -15.79 13.32
N LEU A 137 3.95 -15.76 12.20
CA LEU A 137 3.49 -15.12 10.95
C LEU A 137 2.47 -15.97 10.17
N GLY A 138 2.36 -17.28 10.45
CA GLY A 138 1.49 -18.19 9.70
C GLY A 138 1.87 -18.32 8.21
N LYS A 139 3.07 -17.87 7.83
CA LYS A 139 3.65 -17.96 6.48
C LYS A 139 5.15 -18.27 6.57
N PRO A 140 5.77 -18.87 5.54
CA PRO A 140 7.22 -19.00 5.48
C PRO A 140 7.89 -17.63 5.56
N VAL A 141 9.00 -17.54 6.30
CA VAL A 141 9.86 -16.35 6.42
C VAL A 141 11.03 -16.42 5.43
N GLN A 142 11.77 -15.31 5.28
CA GLN A 142 12.91 -15.17 4.36
C GLN A 142 12.56 -15.43 2.88
N GLN A 143 11.28 -15.23 2.53
CA GLN A 143 10.81 -15.41 1.16
C GLN A 143 11.35 -14.36 0.21
N ASP A 144 11.58 -13.14 0.69
CA ASP A 144 12.08 -12.05 -0.10
C ASP A 144 13.56 -12.23 -0.45
N ILE A 145 14.36 -12.75 0.48
CA ILE A 145 15.75 -13.15 0.23
C ILE A 145 15.80 -14.29 -0.80
N ALA A 146 14.99 -15.34 -0.62
CA ALA A 146 14.95 -16.48 -1.54
C ALA A 146 14.55 -16.09 -2.98
N LYS A 147 13.79 -15.00 -3.14
CA LYS A 147 13.37 -14.45 -4.45
C LYS A 147 14.31 -13.38 -5.00
N GLY A 148 15.39 -13.04 -4.29
CA GLY A 148 16.33 -12.00 -4.68
C GLY A 148 15.70 -10.61 -4.77
N LYS A 149 14.73 -10.30 -3.91
CA LYS A 149 14.09 -8.98 -3.87
C LYS A 149 15.00 -7.96 -3.18
N ASN A 150 15.00 -6.75 -3.72
CA ASN A 150 15.67 -5.61 -3.12
C ASN A 150 14.75 -4.94 -2.09
N THR A 151 14.95 -5.23 -0.81
CA THR A 151 14.18 -4.62 0.29
C THR A 151 14.96 -3.50 0.95
N LEU A 152 14.25 -2.57 1.61
CA LEU A 152 14.91 -1.49 2.38
C LEU A 152 15.77 -2.05 3.52
N ILE A 153 15.35 -3.14 4.13
CA ILE A 153 16.10 -3.76 5.23
C ILE A 153 17.39 -4.43 4.76
N GLU A 154 17.44 -4.90 3.52
CA GLU A 154 18.69 -5.42 2.95
C GLU A 154 19.64 -4.32 2.56
N TYR A 155 19.09 -3.20 2.08
CA TYR A 155 19.88 -2.05 1.67
C TYR A 155 20.42 -1.22 2.85
N LEU A 156 19.60 -0.98 3.87
CA LEU A 156 19.93 -0.11 5.01
C LEU A 156 20.48 -0.87 6.22
N GLY A 157 20.15 -2.16 6.36
CA GLY A 157 20.35 -2.90 7.60
C GLY A 157 19.26 -2.64 8.64
N GLU A 158 19.33 -3.35 9.77
CA GLU A 158 18.31 -3.37 10.80
C GLU A 158 18.12 -2.00 11.48
N ASP A 159 19.21 -1.43 12.01
CA ASP A 159 19.15 -0.18 12.79
C ASP A 159 18.60 1.00 12.00
N GLU A 160 19.05 1.19 10.75
CA GLU A 160 18.59 2.29 9.90
C GLU A 160 17.16 2.08 9.41
N THR A 161 16.75 0.82 9.21
CA THR A 161 15.37 0.51 8.87
C THR A 161 14.45 0.78 10.06
N GLN A 162 14.85 0.42 11.28
CA GLN A 162 14.07 0.73 12.48
C GLN A 162 13.95 2.25 12.72
N LYS A 163 15.02 3.01 12.48
CA LYS A 163 14.97 4.48 12.51
C LYS A 163 14.00 5.05 11.49
N LEU A 164 13.99 4.48 10.27
CA LEU A 164 13.06 4.91 9.22
C LEU A 164 11.60 4.63 9.61
N ILE A 165 11.31 3.47 10.20
CA ILE A 165 9.98 3.13 10.74
C ILE A 165 9.56 4.16 11.78
N ASN A 166 10.41 4.44 12.77
CA ASN A 166 10.11 5.39 13.84
C ASN A 166 9.88 6.81 13.30
N ASN A 167 10.69 7.25 12.34
CA ASN A 167 10.54 8.56 11.71
C ASN A 167 9.22 8.67 10.94
N LEU A 168 8.84 7.65 10.16
CA LEU A 168 7.56 7.61 9.46
C LEU A 168 6.37 7.65 10.42
N GLN A 169 6.44 6.95 11.55
CA GLN A 169 5.40 7.02 12.60
C GLN A 169 5.24 8.45 13.12
N VAL A 170 6.36 9.10 13.50
CA VAL A 170 6.34 10.48 13.99
C VAL A 170 5.76 11.45 12.95
N GLU A 171 6.17 11.32 11.68
CA GLU A 171 5.63 12.14 10.60
C GLU A 171 4.13 11.95 10.40
N ILE A 172 3.65 10.70 10.38
CA ILE A 172 2.22 10.39 10.25
C ILE A 172 1.44 10.96 11.43
N GLU A 173 1.93 10.78 12.66
CA GLU A 173 1.30 11.37 13.85
C GLU A 173 1.21 12.90 13.78
N GLN A 174 2.28 13.57 13.36
CA GLN A 174 2.29 15.02 13.19
C GLN A 174 1.28 15.47 12.13
N ASP A 175 1.22 14.78 10.99
CA ASP A 175 0.25 15.07 9.94
C ASP A 175 -1.20 14.89 10.45
N LEU A 176 -1.44 13.89 11.29
CA LEU A 176 -2.77 13.57 11.84
C LEU A 176 -3.18 14.48 13.01
N LYS A 177 -2.25 14.91 13.87
CA LYS A 177 -2.54 15.78 15.04
C LYS A 177 -3.25 17.08 14.68
N SER A 178 -3.02 17.59 13.48
CA SER A 178 -3.65 18.83 12.98
C SER A 178 -5.07 18.60 12.44
N LEU A 179 -5.58 17.38 12.45
CA LEU A 179 -6.85 16.99 11.85
C LEU A 179 -7.82 16.45 12.91
N PRO A 180 -9.13 16.76 12.82
CA PRO A 180 -10.11 16.20 13.73
C PRO A 180 -10.45 14.75 13.39
N LYS A 181 -10.81 13.95 14.39
CA LYS A 181 -11.36 12.58 14.24
C LYS A 181 -10.40 11.59 13.53
N THR A 182 -9.12 11.66 13.81
CA THR A 182 -8.08 10.82 13.16
C THR A 182 -7.75 9.56 13.93
N ASN A 183 -8.43 9.25 15.03
CA ASN A 183 -8.17 8.08 15.88
C ASN A 183 -8.09 6.77 15.07
N PHE A 184 -9.02 6.57 14.12
CA PHE A 184 -9.01 5.39 13.27
C PHE A 184 -7.71 5.24 12.47
N LEU A 185 -7.17 6.33 11.93
CA LEU A 185 -5.89 6.28 11.19
C LEU A 185 -4.69 6.06 12.12
N LEU A 186 -4.73 6.58 13.34
CA LEU A 186 -3.74 6.28 14.38
C LEU A 186 -3.82 4.81 14.80
N ASP A 187 -5.01 4.25 14.95
CA ASP A 187 -5.21 2.83 15.23
C ASP A 187 -4.69 1.95 14.08
N CYS A 188 -4.94 2.34 12.82
CA CYS A 188 -4.36 1.67 11.66
C CYS A 188 -2.83 1.68 11.68
N MET A 189 -2.23 2.83 11.98
CA MET A 189 -0.77 2.95 12.09
C MET A 189 -0.23 2.06 13.21
N SER A 190 -0.84 2.10 14.39
CA SER A 190 -0.48 1.26 15.53
C SER A 190 -0.61 -0.22 15.18
N PHE A 191 -1.69 -0.62 14.50
CA PHE A 191 -1.88 -1.99 14.03
C PHE A 191 -0.77 -2.42 13.06
N ILE A 192 -0.39 -1.56 12.10
CA ILE A 192 0.68 -1.85 11.14
C ILE A 192 1.99 -2.15 11.87
N THR A 193 2.35 -1.36 12.87
CA THR A 193 3.65 -1.46 13.55
C THR A 193 3.69 -2.47 14.70
N SER A 194 2.53 -2.78 15.30
CA SER A 194 2.43 -3.74 16.40
C SER A 194 2.10 -5.16 15.95
N ARG A 195 1.75 -5.36 14.69
CA ARG A 195 1.40 -6.69 14.17
C ARG A 195 2.60 -7.65 14.30
N LYS A 196 2.28 -8.88 14.68
CA LYS A 196 3.24 -9.98 14.77
C LYS A 196 3.02 -11.01 13.67
N ASN A 197 1.97 -10.81 12.85
CA ASN A 197 1.53 -11.69 11.76
C ASN A 197 0.86 -10.91 10.61
#